data_0fc0b708dd554d4b311ca29f5618f6c2
#
_entry.id   0fc0b708dd554d4b311ca29f5618f6c2
#
_cell.length_a   1.000
_cell.length_b   1.000
_cell.length_c   1.000
_cell.angle_alpha   90.00
_cell.angle_beta   90.00
_cell.angle_gamma   90.00
#
_symmetry.space_group_name_H-M   'P 1'
#
loop_
_entity.id
_entity.type
_entity.pdbx_description
1 polymer ?
#
loop_
_entity_poly.entity_id
_entity_poly.type
_entity_poly.pdbx_seq_one_letter_code
_entity_poly.pdbx_strand_id
1 'polypeptide(L)' 'MRYVSDFIGAVKARQTEITESVIAGNCMTYEAYQRLVGINAGLEEALEILNNLLKEEENDD' A
#
# COMPACT_ATOMS: atom_id res chain seq x y z
N MET A 1 13.71 10.99 6.57
CA MET A 1 12.69 11.97 6.88
C MET A 1 11.54 11.32 7.64
N ARG A 2 11.13 11.96 8.72
CA ARG A 2 10.10 11.42 9.60
C ARG A 2 8.76 11.22 8.90
N TYR A 3 8.31 12.24 8.14
CA TYR A 3 7.00 12.16 7.52
C TYR A 3 6.93 11.11 6.42
N VAL A 4 8.02 10.88 5.72
CA VAL A 4 8.08 9.84 4.70
C VAL A 4 7.99 8.47 5.35
N SER A 5 8.73 8.23 6.43
CA SER A 5 8.66 6.98 7.17
C SER A 5 7.26 6.73 7.74
N ASP A 6 6.64 7.78 8.28
CA ASP A 6 5.29 7.68 8.83
C ASP A 6 4.29 7.34 7.73
N PHE A 7 4.45 7.95 6.56
CA PHE A 7 3.58 7.68 5.42
C PHE A 7 3.71 6.21 4.98
N ILE A 8 4.94 5.73 4.82
CA ILE A 8 5.17 4.35 4.41
C ILE A 8 4.56 3.39 5.44
N GLY A 9 4.77 3.66 6.71
CA GLY A 9 4.18 2.84 7.77
C GLY A 9 2.66 2.82 7.74
N ALA A 10 2.05 3.98 7.51
CA ALA A 10 0.60 4.08 7.44
C ALA A 10 0.03 3.32 6.23
N VAL A 11 0.70 3.41 5.09
CA VAL A 11 0.26 2.67 3.89
C VAL A 11 0.38 1.16 4.13
N LYS A 12 1.48 0.71 4.71
CA LYS A 12 1.66 -0.71 5.00
C LYS A 12 0.64 -1.22 6.02
N ALA A 13 0.30 -0.40 7.01
CA ALA A 13 -0.73 -0.75 7.99
C ALA A 13 -2.08 -0.93 7.29
N ARG A 14 -2.40 -0.06 6.35
CA ARG A 14 -3.64 -0.17 5.57
C ARG A 14 -3.65 -1.44 4.73
N GLN A 15 -2.51 -1.78 4.11
CA GLN A 15 -2.40 -3.01 3.33
C GLN A 15 -2.61 -4.24 4.21
N THR A 16 -2.09 -4.22 5.43
CA THR A 16 -2.29 -5.30 6.39
C THR A 16 -3.77 -5.44 6.75
N GLU A 17 -4.47 -4.33 7.00
CA GLU A 17 -5.89 -4.35 7.27
C GLU A 17 -6.68 -4.98 6.11
N ILE A 18 -6.33 -4.63 4.89
CA ILE A 18 -6.99 -5.18 3.70
C ILE A 18 -6.76 -6.68 3.62
N THR A 19 -5.52 -7.12 3.82
CA THR A 19 -5.17 -8.54 3.79
C THR A 19 -5.94 -9.30 4.86
N GLU A 20 -6.00 -8.77 6.07
CA GLU A 20 -6.73 -9.40 7.17
C GLU A 20 -8.22 -9.50 6.87
N SER A 21 -8.80 -8.46 6.26
CA SER A 21 -10.21 -8.48 5.89
C SER A 21 -10.50 -9.57 4.87
N VAL A 22 -9.63 -9.74 3.88
CA VAL A 22 -9.80 -10.78 2.87
C VAL A 22 -9.69 -12.16 3.50
N ILE A 23 -8.67 -12.38 4.34
CA ILE A 23 -8.44 -13.67 4.99
C ILE A 23 -9.58 -14.02 5.94
N ALA A 24 -10.09 -13.02 6.67
CA ALA A 24 -11.18 -13.23 7.62
C ALA A 24 -12.53 -13.49 6.95
N GLY A 25 -12.60 -13.34 5.62
CA GLY A 25 -13.85 -13.56 4.89
C GLY A 25 -14.84 -12.43 5.03
N ASN A 26 -14.37 -11.23 5.34
CA ASN A 26 -15.23 -10.05 5.46
C ASN A 26 -15.69 -9.53 4.10
N CYS A 27 -15.15 -10.05 3.02
CA CYS A 27 -15.57 -9.71 1.67
C CYS A 27 -16.76 -10.61 1.30
N MET A 28 -17.95 -10.06 1.41
CA MET A 28 -19.17 -10.85 1.22
C MET A 28 -19.51 -11.07 -0.26
N THR A 29 -18.91 -10.33 -1.16
CA THR A 29 -19.17 -10.47 -2.59
C THR A 29 -17.86 -10.43 -3.35
N TYR A 30 -17.90 -10.97 -4.57
CA TYR A 30 -16.74 -10.91 -5.45
C TYR A 30 -16.37 -9.47 -5.79
N GLU A 31 -17.36 -8.62 -5.94
CA GLU A 31 -17.12 -7.20 -6.22
C GLU A 31 -16.40 -6.50 -5.08
N ALA A 32 -16.79 -6.80 -3.85
CA ALA A 32 -16.12 -6.24 -2.68
C ALA A 32 -14.67 -6.74 -2.60
N TYR A 33 -14.47 -8.01 -2.88
CA TYR A 33 -13.14 -8.60 -2.92
C TYR A 33 -12.26 -7.90 -3.96
N GLN A 34 -12.78 -7.72 -5.18
CA GLN A 34 -12.03 -7.05 -6.24
C GLN A 34 -11.71 -5.60 -5.89
N ARG A 35 -12.63 -4.92 -5.20
CA ARG A 35 -12.37 -3.55 -4.76
C ARG A 35 -11.19 -3.51 -3.81
N LEU A 36 -11.14 -4.40 -2.82
CA LEU A 36 -10.04 -4.43 -1.87
C LEU A 36 -8.72 -4.78 -2.54
N VAL A 37 -8.74 -5.72 -3.48
CA VAL A 37 -7.54 -6.07 -4.26
C VAL A 37 -7.05 -4.86 -5.04
N GLY A 38 -7.98 -4.11 -5.66
CA GLY A 38 -7.63 -2.91 -6.41
C GLY A 38 -7.03 -1.83 -5.52
N ILE A 39 -7.60 -1.60 -4.34
CA ILE A 39 -7.07 -0.62 -3.39
C ILE A 39 -5.65 -1.03 -2.99
N ASN A 40 -5.46 -2.31 -2.65
CA ASN A 40 -4.14 -2.79 -2.26
C ASN A 40 -3.12 -2.64 -3.38
N ALA A 41 -3.51 -2.95 -4.61
CA ALA A 41 -2.63 -2.78 -5.77
C ALA A 41 -2.24 -1.32 -5.97
N GLY A 42 -3.18 -0.40 -5.79
CA GLY A 42 -2.90 1.02 -5.90
C GLY A 42 -1.95 1.50 -4.80
N LEU A 43 -2.13 1.02 -3.57
CA LEU A 43 -1.22 1.36 -2.47
C LEU A 43 0.18 0.83 -2.73
N GLU A 44 0.28 -0.38 -3.28
CA GLU A 44 1.58 -0.96 -3.64
C GLU A 44 2.26 -0.15 -4.73
N GLU A 45 1.52 0.26 -5.74
CA GLU A 45 2.06 1.10 -6.80
C GLU A 45 2.55 2.43 -6.25
N ALA A 46 1.80 3.02 -5.33
CA ALA A 46 2.21 4.28 -4.71
C ALA A 46 3.54 4.12 -3.95
N LEU A 47 3.70 3.00 -3.23
CA LEU A 47 4.95 2.73 -2.53
C LEU A 47 6.12 2.55 -3.51
N GLU A 48 5.88 1.91 -4.65
CA GLU A 48 6.90 1.76 -5.68
C GLU A 48 7.33 3.11 -6.25
N ILE A 49 6.36 3.98 -6.52
CA ILE A 49 6.66 5.31 -7.02
C ILE A 49 7.51 6.08 -6.02
N LEU A 50 7.11 6.06 -4.75
CA LEU A 50 7.87 6.73 -3.70
C LEU A 50 9.28 6.17 -3.59
N ASN A 51 9.40 4.84 -3.60
CA ASN A 51 10.69 4.18 -3.49
C ASN A 51 11.63 4.58 -4.63
N ASN A 52 11.09 4.67 -5.85
CA ASN A 52 11.87 5.08 -7.01
C ASN A 52 12.33 6.53 -6.88
N LEU A 53 11.46 7.41 -6.37
CA LEU A 53 11.85 8.80 -6.15
C LEU A 53 12.96 8.92 -5.11
N LEU A 54 12.88 8.13 -4.04
CA LEU A 54 13.92 8.14 -3.02
C LEU A 54 15.26 7.64 -3.57
N LYS A 55 15.22 6.63 -4.44
CA LYS A 55 16.44 6.13 -5.07
C LYS A 55 17.07 7.14 -5.99
N GLU A 56 16.24 7.88 -6.75
CA GLU A 56 16.75 8.93 -7.61
C GLU A 56 17.44 10.02 -6.80
N GLU A 57 16.86 10.38 -5.67
CA GLU A 57 17.44 11.37 -4.79
C GLU A 57 18.78 10.91 -4.24
N GLU A 58 18.89 9.63 -3.86
CA GLU A 58 20.15 9.06 -3.38
C GLU A 58 21.24 9.05 -4.43
N ASN A 59 20.86 8.86 -5.69
CA ASN A 59 21.81 8.78 -6.81
C ASN A 59 22.14 10.14 -7.43
N ASP A 60 21.51 11.16 -6.94
CA ASP A 60 21.62 12.49 -7.50
C ASP A 60 22.74 13.31 -6.84
N ASP A 61 23.92 12.76 -6.86
CA ASP A 61 25.12 13.44 -6.34
C ASP A 61 25.98 13.93 -7.48
#